data_8c7303c5fa59a877b76055a284843905
#
_entry.id   8c7303c5fa59a877b76055a284843905
#
_cell.length_a   1.000
_cell.length_b   1.000
_cell.length_c   1.000
_cell.angle_alpha   90.00
_cell.angle_beta   90.00
_cell.angle_gamma   90.00
#
_symmetry.space_group_name_H-M   'P 1'
#
loop_
_entity.id
_entity.type
_entity.pdbx_description
1 polymer ?
#
loop_
_entity_poly.entity_id
_entity_poly.type
_entity_poly.pdbx_seq_one_letter_code
_entity_poly.pdbx_strand_id
1 'polypeptide(L)'
;MSSKPMQETIGYQMVLVSRAHRHLVSTALAELGLYLGQEILLMYLWEEDGLTQSELVERMEVEPPTLTKMLNRMERCGLLKRCQCPEDGRSYEVYLTEAGQALQQPVTQLWHEIEKRIVANLTLEERLLLRRLLMQIRSNLT
;
A
#
# COMPACT_ATOMS: atom_id res chain seq x y z
N MET A 1 14.62 38.28 4.90
CA MET A 1 14.04 37.29 3.99
C MET A 1 12.66 36.88 4.47
N SER A 2 11.62 37.12 3.66
CA SER A 2 10.30 36.67 4.02
C SER A 2 10.25 35.12 3.79
N SER A 3 9.93 34.38 4.83
CA SER A 3 9.69 32.95 4.70
C SER A 3 8.38 32.71 3.94
N LYS A 4 8.40 31.77 3.02
CA LYS A 4 7.22 31.40 2.26
C LYS A 4 6.14 30.89 3.21
N PRO A 5 4.88 31.37 3.10
CA PRO A 5 3.82 30.81 3.92
C PRO A 5 3.71 29.30 3.76
N MET A 6 3.38 28.59 4.83
CA MET A 6 3.27 27.12 4.80
C MET A 6 2.33 26.65 3.69
N GLN A 7 1.24 27.36 3.45
CA GLN A 7 0.25 27.00 2.44
C GLN A 7 0.77 27.07 1.00
N GLU A 8 1.88 27.78 0.78
CA GLU A 8 2.48 27.91 -0.57
C GLU A 8 3.58 26.89 -0.83
N THR A 9 3.81 25.97 0.10
CA THR A 9 4.86 24.98 -0.04
C THR A 9 4.40 23.73 -0.78
N ILE A 10 5.36 23.04 -1.39
CA ILE A 10 5.12 21.73 -1.98
C ILE A 10 4.67 20.73 -0.91
N GLY A 11 5.27 20.82 0.29
CA GLY A 11 4.90 19.96 1.42
C GLY A 11 3.43 20.05 1.78
N TYR A 12 2.87 21.25 1.76
CA TYR A 12 1.44 21.43 2.04
C TYR A 12 0.57 20.77 0.96
N GLN A 13 0.94 20.92 -0.31
CA GLN A 13 0.24 20.24 -1.40
C GLN A 13 0.30 18.73 -1.22
N MET A 14 1.44 18.19 -0.79
CA MET A 14 1.56 16.77 -0.51
C MET A 14 0.60 16.32 0.59
N VAL A 15 0.42 17.12 1.64
CA VAL A 15 -0.54 16.83 2.72
C VAL A 15 -1.97 16.73 2.16
N LEU A 16 -2.36 17.72 1.36
CA LEU A 16 -3.71 17.76 0.78
C LEU A 16 -3.97 16.59 -0.17
N VAL A 17 -3.01 16.34 -1.05
CA VAL A 17 -3.09 15.21 -1.99
C VAL A 17 -3.14 13.88 -1.24
N SER A 18 -2.29 13.72 -0.25
CA SER A 18 -2.24 12.49 0.55
C SER A 18 -3.57 12.22 1.26
N ARG A 19 -4.18 13.25 1.84
CA ARG A 19 -5.49 13.11 2.49
C ARG A 19 -6.57 12.71 1.51
N ALA A 20 -6.63 13.38 0.36
CA ALA A 20 -7.61 13.08 -0.68
C ALA A 20 -7.44 11.66 -1.22
N HIS A 21 -6.20 11.27 -1.48
CA HIS A 21 -5.86 9.93 -1.96
C HIS A 21 -6.26 8.86 -0.94
N ARG A 22 -5.87 9.03 0.31
CA ARG A 22 -6.20 8.08 1.38
C ARG A 22 -7.70 7.90 1.54
N HIS A 23 -8.45 9.00 1.52
CA HIS A 23 -9.90 8.94 1.64
C HIS A 23 -10.53 8.16 0.48
N LEU A 24 -10.09 8.44 -0.74
CA LEU A 24 -10.61 7.78 -1.94
C LEU A 24 -10.29 6.27 -1.92
N VAL A 25 -9.05 5.90 -1.63
CA VAL A 25 -8.61 4.50 -1.57
C VAL A 25 -9.35 3.77 -0.44
N SER A 26 -9.42 4.38 0.75
CA SER A 26 -10.07 3.78 1.90
C SER A 26 -11.56 3.50 1.64
N THR A 27 -12.26 4.45 1.03
CA THR A 27 -13.68 4.28 0.69
C THR A 27 -13.88 3.14 -0.32
N ALA A 28 -13.03 3.08 -1.33
CA ALA A 28 -13.12 2.04 -2.35
C ALA A 28 -12.78 0.65 -1.79
N LEU A 29 -11.74 0.57 -0.95
CA LEU A 29 -11.35 -0.69 -0.31
C LEU A 29 -12.43 -1.23 0.63
N ALA A 30 -13.15 -0.33 1.32
CA ALA A 30 -14.22 -0.73 2.24
C ALA A 30 -15.29 -1.57 1.53
N GLU A 31 -15.57 -1.29 0.26
CA GLU A 31 -16.52 -2.06 -0.54
C GLU A 31 -16.05 -3.50 -0.76
N LEU A 32 -14.74 -3.74 -0.69
CA LEU A 32 -14.14 -5.06 -0.81
C LEU A 32 -13.88 -5.71 0.55
N GLY A 33 -14.28 -5.05 1.64
CA GLY A 33 -14.05 -5.54 3.00
C GLY A 33 -12.61 -5.36 3.47
N LEU A 34 -11.87 -4.45 2.84
CA LEU A 34 -10.46 -4.22 3.15
C LEU A 34 -10.27 -2.88 3.86
N TYR A 35 -9.25 -2.83 4.73
CA TYR A 35 -8.76 -1.61 5.35
C TYR A 35 -7.53 -1.11 4.61
N LEU A 36 -7.30 0.20 4.69
CA LEU A 36 -6.15 0.85 4.06
C LEU A 36 -4.85 0.18 4.48
N GLY A 37 -4.02 -0.16 3.52
CA GLY A 37 -2.74 -0.85 3.74
C GLY A 37 -2.81 -2.35 3.51
N GLN A 38 -3.98 -2.97 3.71
CA GLN A 38 -4.13 -4.41 3.49
C GLN A 38 -3.93 -4.78 2.01
N GLU A 39 -4.34 -3.88 1.09
CA GLU A 39 -4.14 -4.10 -0.35
C GLU A 39 -2.66 -4.16 -0.72
N ILE A 40 -1.82 -3.40 -0.01
CA ILE A 40 -0.37 -3.40 -0.26
C ILE A 40 0.23 -4.73 0.19
N LEU A 41 -0.17 -5.22 1.35
CA LEU A 41 0.27 -6.54 1.83
C LEU A 41 -0.14 -7.63 0.84
N LEU A 42 -1.39 -7.60 0.38
CA LEU A 42 -1.88 -8.55 -0.61
C LEU A 42 -1.09 -8.45 -1.92
N MET A 43 -0.76 -7.24 -2.35
CA MET A 43 0.03 -7.01 -3.56
C MET A 43 1.36 -7.77 -3.51
N TYR A 44 2.07 -7.69 -2.39
CA TYR A 44 3.33 -8.42 -2.24
C TYR A 44 3.12 -9.93 -2.28
N LEU A 45 2.04 -10.42 -1.68
CA LEU A 45 1.74 -11.86 -1.70
C LEU A 45 1.25 -12.35 -3.05
N TRP A 46 0.57 -11.50 -3.83
CA TRP A 46 0.21 -11.87 -5.20
C TRP A 46 1.44 -11.95 -6.10
N GLU A 47 2.45 -11.14 -5.83
CA GLU A 47 3.73 -11.20 -6.55
C GLU A 47 4.55 -12.40 -6.12
N GLU A 48 4.60 -12.68 -4.83
CA GLU A 48 5.38 -13.79 -4.25
C GLU A 48 4.68 -14.28 -2.98
N ASP A 49 3.97 -15.39 -3.10
CA ASP A 49 3.30 -16.01 -1.97
C ASP A 49 4.33 -16.66 -1.04
N GLY A 50 3.98 -16.81 0.23
CA GLY A 50 4.86 -17.47 1.18
C GLY A 50 5.98 -16.60 1.74
N LEU A 51 5.87 -15.28 1.65
CA LEU A 51 6.83 -14.37 2.28
C LEU A 51 6.77 -14.51 3.79
N THR A 52 7.91 -14.37 4.45
CA THR A 52 7.96 -14.34 5.92
C THR A 52 7.45 -13.01 6.44
N GLN A 53 7.05 -12.98 7.72
CA GLN A 53 6.64 -11.73 8.36
C GLN A 53 7.76 -10.69 8.33
N SER A 54 9.01 -11.12 8.51
CA SER A 54 10.18 -10.24 8.45
C SER A 54 10.36 -9.61 7.07
N GLU A 55 10.18 -10.42 6.01
CA GLU A 55 10.26 -9.91 4.64
C GLU A 55 9.15 -8.90 4.35
N LEU A 56 7.94 -9.14 4.86
CA LEU A 56 6.82 -8.22 4.70
C LEU A 56 7.06 -6.90 5.44
N VAL A 57 7.61 -6.96 6.65
CA VAL A 57 7.99 -5.76 7.42
C VAL A 57 8.96 -4.92 6.61
N GLU A 58 9.98 -5.55 6.05
CA GLU A 58 11.01 -4.87 5.27
C GLU A 58 10.43 -4.23 4.01
N ARG A 59 9.66 -5.00 3.23
CA ARG A 59 9.09 -4.52 1.96
C ARG A 59 8.05 -3.43 2.16
N MET A 60 7.23 -3.56 3.19
CA MET A 60 6.17 -2.59 3.46
C MET A 60 6.63 -1.37 4.23
N GLU A 61 7.83 -1.43 4.79
CA GLU A 61 8.40 -0.33 5.60
C GLU A 61 7.46 0.06 6.75
N VAL A 62 6.88 -0.93 7.43
CA VAL A 62 6.01 -0.73 8.58
C VAL A 62 6.66 -1.31 9.83
N GLU A 63 6.20 -0.84 10.99
CA GLU A 63 6.67 -1.39 12.26
C GLU A 63 6.15 -2.82 12.46
N PRO A 64 6.96 -3.73 13.04
CA PRO A 64 6.53 -5.10 13.26
C PRO A 64 5.19 -5.27 13.99
N PRO A 65 4.88 -4.51 15.05
CA PRO A 65 3.56 -4.62 15.70
C PRO A 65 2.40 -4.25 14.78
N THR A 66 2.60 -3.28 13.90
CA THR A 66 1.59 -2.87 12.94
C THR A 66 1.29 -4.01 11.97
N LEU A 67 2.33 -4.66 11.45
CA LEU A 67 2.17 -5.81 10.56
C LEU A 67 1.46 -6.97 11.28
N THR A 68 1.86 -7.27 12.51
CA THR A 68 1.25 -8.34 13.29
C THR A 68 -0.25 -8.13 13.46
N LYS A 69 -0.68 -6.92 13.77
CA LYS A 69 -2.10 -6.57 13.88
C LYS A 69 -2.83 -6.78 12.55
N MET A 70 -2.20 -6.35 11.47
CA MET A 70 -2.76 -6.47 10.12
C MET A 70 -2.93 -7.95 9.75
N LEU A 71 -1.91 -8.77 9.96
CA LEU A 71 -1.94 -10.20 9.69
C LEU A 71 -3.01 -10.91 10.52
N ASN A 72 -3.10 -10.58 11.82
CA ASN A 72 -4.11 -11.18 12.70
C ASN A 72 -5.53 -10.90 12.18
N ARG A 73 -5.77 -9.67 11.76
CA ARG A 73 -7.09 -9.28 11.23
C ARG A 73 -7.41 -9.97 9.92
N MET A 74 -6.43 -10.02 9.01
CA MET A 74 -6.63 -10.63 7.70
C MET A 74 -6.78 -12.14 7.79
N GLU A 75 -6.08 -12.78 8.73
CA GLU A 75 -6.23 -14.19 8.99
C GLU A 75 -7.63 -14.51 9.52
N ARG A 76 -8.15 -13.69 10.44
CA ARG A 76 -9.51 -13.84 10.96
C ARG A 76 -10.57 -13.66 9.88
N CYS A 77 -10.29 -12.81 8.91
CA CYS A 77 -11.18 -12.60 7.76
C CYS A 77 -11.06 -13.67 6.68
N GLY A 78 -10.15 -14.62 6.86
CA GLY A 78 -9.98 -15.72 5.92
C GLY A 78 -9.23 -15.37 4.64
N LEU A 79 -8.47 -14.29 4.62
CA LEU A 79 -7.74 -13.83 3.42
C LEU A 79 -6.35 -14.46 3.31
N LEU A 80 -5.77 -14.84 4.43
CA LEU A 80 -4.44 -15.44 4.47
C LEU A 80 -4.33 -16.38 5.65
N LYS A 81 -3.25 -17.16 5.67
CA LYS A 81 -2.89 -18.03 6.77
C LYS A 81 -1.39 -17.95 7.00
N ARG A 82 -0.97 -18.14 8.24
CA ARG A 82 0.43 -18.18 8.61
C ARG A 82 0.82 -19.62 8.87
N CYS A 83 1.96 -20.02 8.32
CA CYS A 83 2.53 -21.34 8.54
C CYS A 83 3.90 -21.15 9.18
N GLN A 84 4.17 -21.92 10.22
CA GLN A 84 5.47 -21.88 10.87
C GLN A 84 6.54 -22.40 9.91
N CYS A 85 7.69 -21.69 9.85
CA CYS A 85 8.79 -22.12 9.00
C CYS A 85 9.36 -23.44 9.53
N PRO A 86 9.47 -24.46 8.67
CA PRO A 86 9.99 -25.76 9.12
C PRO A 86 11.42 -25.71 9.64
N GLU A 87 12.22 -24.75 9.16
CA GLU A 87 13.66 -24.68 9.42
C GLU A 87 14.04 -24.09 10.77
N ASP A 88 13.30 -23.08 11.28
CA ASP A 88 13.68 -22.45 12.55
C ASP A 88 12.60 -22.44 13.63
N GLY A 89 11.36 -22.75 13.28
CA GLY A 89 10.25 -22.85 14.24
C GLY A 89 9.83 -21.54 14.89
N ARG A 90 10.45 -20.40 14.54
CA ARG A 90 10.19 -19.07 15.13
C ARG A 90 9.56 -18.11 14.15
N SER A 91 9.84 -18.28 12.86
CA SER A 91 9.34 -17.43 11.80
C SER A 91 8.06 -18.04 11.21
N TYR A 92 7.22 -17.16 10.70
CA TYR A 92 6.00 -17.57 10.01
C TYR A 92 6.07 -17.11 8.56
N GLU A 93 5.72 -18.02 7.67
CA GLU A 93 5.49 -17.70 6.26
C GLU A 93 4.00 -17.40 6.09
N VAL A 94 3.70 -16.43 5.26
CA VAL A 94 2.33 -15.95 5.04
C VAL A 94 1.86 -16.40 3.65
N TYR A 95 0.75 -17.10 3.61
CA TYR A 95 0.17 -17.62 2.37
C TYR A 95 -1.23 -17.08 2.16
N LEU A 96 -1.56 -16.78 0.91
CA LEU A 96 -2.90 -16.39 0.53
C LEU A 96 -3.85 -17.60 0.60
N THR A 97 -5.07 -17.33 0.99
CA THR A 97 -6.17 -18.28 0.82
C THR A 97 -6.77 -18.07 -0.57
N GLU A 98 -7.71 -18.92 -0.95
CA GLU A 98 -8.46 -18.74 -2.19
C GLU A 98 -9.18 -17.38 -2.21
N ALA A 99 -9.75 -16.97 -1.06
CA ALA A 99 -10.41 -15.67 -0.92
C ALA A 99 -9.41 -14.51 -1.11
N GLY A 100 -8.20 -14.64 -0.55
CA GLY A 100 -7.15 -13.65 -0.74
C GLY A 100 -6.69 -13.54 -2.19
N GLN A 101 -6.56 -14.67 -2.87
CA GLN A 101 -6.23 -14.68 -4.30
C GLN A 101 -7.34 -14.03 -5.14
N ALA A 102 -8.59 -14.29 -4.80
CA ALA A 102 -9.73 -13.77 -5.54
C ALA A 102 -9.83 -12.25 -5.50
N LEU A 103 -9.20 -11.60 -4.54
CA LEU A 103 -9.20 -10.13 -4.41
C LEU A 103 -8.23 -9.44 -5.37
N GLN A 104 -7.33 -10.18 -6.03
CA GLN A 104 -6.33 -9.58 -6.91
C GLN A 104 -6.96 -8.75 -8.03
N GLN A 105 -7.94 -9.30 -8.72
CA GLN A 105 -8.59 -8.61 -9.83
C GLN A 105 -9.36 -7.36 -9.39
N PRO A 106 -10.28 -7.44 -8.41
CA PRO A 106 -11.00 -6.23 -7.99
C PRO A 106 -10.09 -5.16 -7.38
N VAL A 107 -9.04 -5.52 -6.65
CA VAL A 107 -8.09 -4.53 -6.12
C VAL A 107 -7.29 -3.89 -7.25
N THR A 108 -6.80 -4.67 -8.20
CA THR A 108 -6.08 -4.13 -9.36
C THR A 108 -6.96 -3.18 -10.15
N GLN A 109 -8.22 -3.54 -10.36
CA GLN A 109 -9.18 -2.69 -11.05
C GLN A 109 -9.41 -1.38 -10.30
N LEU A 110 -9.54 -1.44 -8.98
CA LEU A 110 -9.68 -0.28 -8.12
C LEU A 110 -8.49 0.68 -8.28
N TRP A 111 -7.27 0.15 -8.26
CA TRP A 111 -6.06 0.96 -8.44
C TRP A 111 -6.02 1.63 -9.81
N HIS A 112 -6.42 0.91 -10.87
CA HIS A 112 -6.47 1.47 -12.22
C HIS A 112 -7.48 2.62 -12.31
N GLU A 113 -8.64 2.48 -11.68
CA GLU A 113 -9.67 3.52 -11.68
C GLU A 113 -9.21 4.77 -10.91
N ILE A 114 -8.53 4.58 -9.79
CA ILE A 114 -7.97 5.68 -9.01
C ILE A 114 -6.84 6.36 -9.80
N GLU A 115 -5.98 5.59 -10.46
CA GLU A 115 -4.90 6.13 -11.29
C GLU A 115 -5.45 7.04 -12.39
N LYS A 116 -6.54 6.64 -13.04
CA LYS A 116 -7.18 7.48 -14.06
C LYS A 116 -7.59 8.85 -13.49
N ARG A 117 -8.08 8.88 -12.26
CA ARG A 117 -8.45 10.12 -11.60
C ARG A 117 -7.24 10.96 -11.23
N ILE A 118 -6.18 10.31 -10.73
CA ILE A 118 -4.93 11.00 -10.35
C ILE A 118 -4.33 11.75 -11.54
N VAL A 119 -4.30 11.11 -12.70
CA VAL A 119 -3.63 11.67 -13.89
C VAL A 119 -4.56 12.40 -14.84
N ALA A 120 -5.82 12.56 -14.48
CA ALA A 120 -6.79 13.28 -15.33
C ALA A 120 -6.29 14.70 -15.63
N ASN A 121 -6.37 15.08 -16.89
CA ASN A 121 -5.94 16.40 -17.38
C ASN A 121 -4.41 16.62 -17.33
N LEU A 122 -3.64 15.56 -17.14
CA LEU A 122 -2.19 15.63 -17.26
C LEU A 122 -1.75 15.02 -18.58
N THR A 123 -0.80 15.66 -19.25
CA THR A 123 -0.19 15.11 -20.46
C THR A 123 0.69 13.90 -20.10
N LEU A 124 1.06 13.11 -21.09
CA LEU A 124 1.96 11.97 -20.85
C LEU A 124 3.30 12.44 -20.27
N GLU A 125 3.84 13.52 -20.80
CA GLU A 125 5.10 14.10 -20.33
C GLU A 125 5.00 14.54 -18.86
N GLU A 126 3.89 15.18 -18.50
CA GLU A 126 3.64 15.59 -17.10
C GLU A 126 3.53 14.40 -16.17
N ARG A 127 2.87 13.32 -16.60
CA ARG A 127 2.74 12.09 -15.79
C ARG A 127 4.10 11.45 -15.53
N LEU A 128 4.93 11.34 -16.57
CA LEU A 128 6.27 10.77 -16.44
C LEU A 128 7.16 11.61 -15.53
N LEU A 129 7.10 12.93 -15.71
CA LEU A 129 7.85 13.87 -14.88
C LEU A 129 7.39 13.82 -13.42
N LEU A 130 6.09 13.81 -13.20
CA LEU A 130 5.52 13.76 -11.84
C LEU A 130 5.98 12.50 -11.10
N ARG A 131 5.92 11.34 -11.75
CA ARG A 131 6.38 10.10 -11.14
C ARG A 131 7.86 10.19 -10.76
N ARG A 132 8.68 10.70 -11.67
CA ARG A 132 10.11 10.88 -11.42
C ARG A 132 10.36 11.82 -10.24
N LEU A 133 9.63 12.94 -10.20
CA LEU A 133 9.78 13.94 -9.13
C LEU A 133 9.35 13.37 -7.78
N LEU A 134 8.26 12.61 -7.73
CA LEU A 134 7.82 11.97 -6.51
C LEU A 134 8.84 10.95 -6.00
N MET A 135 9.47 10.20 -6.90
CA MET A 135 10.54 9.28 -6.54
C MET A 135 11.76 10.02 -5.96
N GLN A 136 12.10 11.18 -6.56
CA GLN A 136 13.18 12.01 -6.06
C GLN A 136 12.87 12.57 -4.67
N ILE A 137 11.65 13.06 -4.47
CA ILE A 137 11.22 13.58 -3.17
C ILE A 137 11.28 12.49 -2.10
N ARG A 138 10.80 11.29 -2.42
CA ARG A 138 10.88 10.15 -1.50
C ARG A 138 12.33 9.88 -1.11
N SER A 139 13.22 9.84 -2.08
CA SER A 139 14.65 9.63 -1.84
C SER A 139 15.24 10.71 -0.92
N ASN A 140 14.82 11.96 -1.10
CA ASN A 140 15.28 13.07 -0.26
C ASN A 140 14.82 12.95 1.20
N LEU A 141 13.68 12.31 1.43
CA LEU A 141 13.05 12.23 2.75
C LEU A 141 13.41 10.95 3.52
N THR A 142 14.05 9.97 2.89
CA THR A 142 14.38 8.66 3.49
C THR A 142 15.90 8.33 3.48
#